data_8587f94ac25ac1f5d65e4d548833eeee
#
_entry.id   8587f94ac25ac1f5d65e4d548833eeee
#
_cell.length_a   1.000
_cell.length_b   1.000
_cell.length_c   1.000
_cell.angle_alpha   90.00
_cell.angle_beta   90.00
_cell.angle_gamma   90.00
#
_symmetry.space_group_name_H-M   'P 1'
#
loop_
_entity.id
_entity.type
_entity.pdbx_description
1 polymer ?
#
loop_
_entity_poly.entity_id
_entity_poly.type
_entity_poly.pdbx_seq_one_letter_code
_entity_poly.pdbx_strand_id
1 'polypeptide(L)'
;VVCDRGDGHGIAQLKKTGLPILILSTESNPVVKARARKLGLACLNGIADKTAALQKWMADKKIDAAKVIYVGNDINDLGCMEIVGCAVAVADAHPLVLKQAQVVLQHPGGQGALREVCEMLQANIMGSPKQSILPDEGSV
;
A
#
# COMPACT_ATOMS: atom_id res chain seq x y z
N VAL A 1 -1.23 11.46 3.43
CA VAL A 1 -0.34 10.84 2.45
C VAL A 1 0.13 11.89 1.45
N VAL A 2 1.43 12.02 1.31
CA VAL A 2 2.03 12.92 0.35
C VAL A 2 2.50 12.08 -0.83
N CYS A 3 2.08 12.44 -2.04
CA CYS A 3 2.48 11.74 -3.26
C CYS A 3 3.11 12.73 -4.22
N ASP A 4 4.17 12.34 -4.90
CA ASP A 4 4.74 13.15 -5.97
C ASP A 4 4.14 12.72 -7.33
N ARG A 5 4.60 13.35 -8.41
CA ARG A 5 4.10 13.04 -9.74
C ARG A 5 4.41 11.60 -10.15
N GLY A 6 5.57 11.12 -9.77
CA GLY A 6 5.99 9.76 -10.10
C GLY A 6 5.08 8.73 -9.45
N ASP A 7 4.64 9.01 -8.22
CA ASP A 7 3.72 8.13 -7.51
C ASP A 7 2.39 8.03 -8.26
N GLY A 8 1.83 9.16 -8.69
CA GLY A 8 0.57 9.16 -9.44
C GLY A 8 0.67 8.40 -10.75
N HIS A 9 1.77 8.55 -11.47
CA HIS A 9 2.00 7.85 -12.72
C HIS A 9 2.07 6.33 -12.52
N GLY A 10 2.80 5.90 -11.51
CA GLY A 10 2.92 4.48 -11.19
C GLY A 10 1.60 3.86 -10.81
N ILE A 11 0.81 4.55 -10.00
CA ILE A 11 -0.52 4.10 -9.59
C ILE A 11 -1.44 3.98 -10.81
N ALA A 12 -1.40 4.97 -11.71
CA ALA A 12 -2.24 4.94 -12.91
C ALA A 12 -1.94 3.72 -13.77
N GLN A 13 -0.66 3.37 -13.92
CA GLN A 13 -0.28 2.17 -14.66
C GLN A 13 -0.75 0.90 -13.96
N LEU A 14 -0.58 0.83 -12.64
CA LEU A 14 -0.98 -0.33 -11.87
C LEU A 14 -2.49 -0.54 -11.91
N LYS A 15 -3.28 0.51 -11.91
CA LYS A 15 -4.73 0.42 -12.02
C LYS A 15 -5.17 -0.28 -13.29
N LYS A 16 -4.43 -0.13 -14.38
CA LYS A 16 -4.75 -0.78 -15.65
C LYS A 16 -4.68 -2.29 -15.57
N THR A 17 -3.98 -2.83 -14.57
CA THR A 17 -3.90 -4.28 -14.37
C THR A 17 -5.12 -4.85 -13.65
N GLY A 18 -6.01 -4.00 -13.15
CA GLY A 18 -7.21 -4.43 -12.43
C GLY A 18 -7.02 -4.73 -10.96
N LEU A 19 -5.85 -4.44 -10.40
CA LEU A 19 -5.59 -4.66 -8.99
C LEU A 19 -6.42 -3.71 -8.13
N PRO A 20 -7.11 -4.20 -7.09
CA PRO A 20 -7.75 -3.33 -6.11
C PRO A 20 -6.71 -2.57 -5.31
N ILE A 21 -6.89 -1.26 -5.19
CA ILE A 21 -5.98 -0.38 -4.47
C ILE A 21 -6.78 0.44 -3.48
N LEU A 22 -6.32 0.48 -2.23
CA LEU A 22 -6.98 1.24 -1.18
C LEU A 22 -5.98 2.17 -0.50
N ILE A 23 -6.37 3.42 -0.30
CA ILE A 23 -5.66 4.35 0.56
C ILE A 23 -6.35 4.34 1.91
N LEU A 24 -5.58 4.06 2.97
CA LEU A 24 -6.09 3.95 4.32
C LEU A 24 -5.33 4.95 5.20
N SER A 25 -6.04 5.89 5.79
CA SER A 25 -5.41 7.00 6.50
C SER A 25 -6.16 7.35 7.78
N THR A 26 -5.41 7.71 8.82
CA THR A 26 -5.98 8.29 10.03
C THR A 26 -6.30 9.77 9.84
N GLU A 27 -5.77 10.37 8.79
CA GLU A 27 -5.94 11.77 8.47
C GLU A 27 -7.39 12.08 8.09
N SER A 28 -7.99 13.06 8.75
CA SER A 28 -9.36 13.48 8.41
C SER A 28 -9.38 14.65 7.43
N ASN A 29 -8.22 15.19 7.08
CA ASN A 29 -8.11 16.30 6.15
C ASN A 29 -8.66 15.90 4.78
N PRO A 30 -9.57 16.73 4.20
CA PRO A 30 -10.15 16.40 2.89
C PRO A 30 -9.15 16.33 1.73
N VAL A 31 -7.93 16.82 1.93
CA VAL A 31 -6.88 16.75 0.91
C VAL A 31 -6.58 15.29 0.54
N VAL A 32 -6.51 14.40 1.52
CA VAL A 32 -6.23 12.98 1.27
C VAL A 32 -7.31 12.38 0.38
N LYS A 33 -8.58 12.64 0.71
CA LYS A 33 -9.70 12.10 -0.06
C LYS A 33 -9.76 12.70 -1.46
N ALA A 34 -9.49 14.00 -1.59
CA ALA A 34 -9.47 14.66 -2.89
C ALA A 34 -8.38 14.10 -3.78
N ARG A 35 -7.20 13.83 -3.23
CA ARG A 35 -6.10 13.25 -3.98
C ARG A 35 -6.43 11.82 -4.43
N ALA A 36 -7.01 11.02 -3.56
CA ALA A 36 -7.44 9.67 -3.91
C ALA A 36 -8.47 9.70 -5.02
N ARG A 37 -9.43 10.63 -4.95
CA ARG A 37 -10.44 10.78 -5.99
C ARG A 37 -9.81 11.15 -7.34
N LYS A 38 -8.83 12.05 -7.30
CA LYS A 38 -8.12 12.44 -8.51
C LYS A 38 -7.40 11.27 -9.17
N LEU A 39 -6.86 10.38 -8.34
CA LEU A 39 -6.18 9.17 -8.81
C LEU A 39 -7.16 8.04 -9.13
N GLY A 40 -8.42 8.20 -8.79
CA GLY A 40 -9.44 7.18 -9.01
C GLY A 40 -9.30 5.99 -8.08
N LEU A 41 -8.85 6.21 -6.85
CA LEU A 41 -8.62 5.16 -5.87
C LEU A 41 -9.66 5.18 -4.78
N ALA A 42 -9.94 4.01 -4.21
CA ALA A 42 -10.73 3.90 -2.99
C ALA A 42 -9.94 4.51 -1.84
N CYS A 43 -10.62 5.22 -0.95
CA CYS A 43 -9.98 5.87 0.17
C CYS A 43 -10.86 5.80 1.41
N LEU A 44 -10.27 5.38 2.52
CA LEU A 44 -10.87 5.44 3.84
C LEU A 44 -9.98 6.35 4.68
N ASN A 45 -10.44 7.55 4.94
CA ASN A 45 -9.70 8.52 5.74
C ASN A 45 -10.41 8.79 7.08
N GLY A 46 -9.68 9.41 8.02
CA GLY A 46 -10.20 9.65 9.35
C GLY A 46 -10.44 8.37 10.14
N ILE A 47 -9.70 7.31 9.84
CA ILE A 47 -9.90 6.00 10.43
C ILE A 47 -9.09 5.87 11.72
N ALA A 48 -9.76 5.58 12.83
CA ALA A 48 -9.10 5.40 14.11
C ALA A 48 -8.44 4.02 14.21
N ASP A 49 -9.11 2.99 13.69
CA ASP A 49 -8.60 1.61 13.72
C ASP A 49 -8.39 1.12 12.29
N LYS A 50 -7.16 1.25 11.82
CA LYS A 50 -6.80 0.84 10.46
C LYS A 50 -6.95 -0.66 10.25
N THR A 51 -6.65 -1.46 11.26
CA THR A 51 -6.73 -2.92 11.14
C THR A 51 -8.17 -3.37 10.91
N ALA A 52 -9.11 -2.84 11.68
CA ALA A 52 -10.52 -3.18 11.52
C ALA A 52 -11.03 -2.73 10.15
N ALA A 53 -10.64 -1.54 9.71
CA ALA A 53 -11.05 -1.02 8.41
C ALA A 53 -10.51 -1.87 7.26
N LEU A 54 -9.25 -2.29 7.36
CA LEU A 54 -8.64 -3.14 6.36
C LEU A 54 -9.31 -4.52 6.30
N GLN A 55 -9.60 -5.10 7.46
CA GLN A 55 -10.29 -6.39 7.53
C GLN A 55 -11.66 -6.32 6.87
N LYS A 56 -12.40 -5.25 7.12
CA LYS A 56 -13.71 -5.07 6.53
C LYS A 56 -13.62 -4.92 5.01
N TRP A 57 -12.67 -4.13 4.54
CA TRP A 57 -12.48 -3.93 3.10
C TRP A 57 -12.12 -5.24 2.41
N MET A 58 -11.22 -6.01 3.01
CA MET A 58 -10.85 -7.32 2.45
C MET A 58 -12.05 -8.27 2.40
N ALA A 59 -12.85 -8.28 3.45
CA ALA A 59 -14.04 -9.12 3.50
C ALA A 59 -15.07 -8.71 2.44
N ASP A 60 -15.31 -7.41 2.30
CA ASP A 60 -16.27 -6.88 1.33
C ASP A 60 -15.83 -7.18 -0.11
N LYS A 61 -14.55 -7.16 -0.37
CA LYS A 61 -13.99 -7.42 -1.71
C LYS A 61 -13.64 -8.88 -1.92
N LYS A 62 -13.80 -9.72 -0.90
CA LYS A 62 -13.44 -11.14 -0.93
C LYS A 62 -11.96 -11.34 -1.27
N ILE A 63 -11.10 -10.58 -0.62
CA ILE A 63 -9.66 -10.63 -0.81
C ILE A 63 -9.03 -11.42 0.32
N ASP A 64 -8.17 -12.37 -0.03
CA ASP A 64 -7.40 -13.14 0.94
C ASP A 64 -6.26 -12.27 1.49
N ALA A 65 -6.19 -12.16 2.81
CA ALA A 65 -5.15 -11.35 3.47
C ALA A 65 -3.74 -11.79 3.06
N ALA A 66 -3.54 -13.07 2.81
CA ALA A 66 -2.24 -13.59 2.38
C ALA A 66 -1.79 -13.02 1.02
N LYS A 67 -2.72 -12.47 0.26
CA LYS A 67 -2.44 -11.90 -1.06
C LYS A 67 -2.43 -10.37 -1.05
N VAL A 68 -2.44 -9.76 0.13
CA VAL A 68 -2.45 -8.31 0.27
C VAL A 68 -1.04 -7.82 0.56
N ILE A 69 -0.68 -6.71 -0.08
CA ILE A 69 0.54 -5.97 0.19
C ILE A 69 0.15 -4.69 0.90
N TYR A 70 0.74 -4.47 2.05
CA TYR A 70 0.47 -3.29 2.86
C TYR A 70 1.72 -2.46 3.02
N VAL A 71 1.63 -1.18 2.69
CA VAL A 71 2.76 -0.25 2.82
C VAL A 71 2.50 0.65 4.02
N GLY A 72 3.37 0.58 5.01
CA GLY A 72 3.24 1.31 6.26
C GLY A 72 4.38 2.24 6.56
N ASN A 73 4.14 3.21 7.43
CA ASN A 73 5.15 4.17 7.84
C ASN A 73 5.13 4.47 9.33
N ASP A 74 4.06 4.18 10.03
CA ASP A 74 3.92 4.58 11.43
C ASP A 74 3.35 3.45 12.29
N ILE A 75 3.35 3.66 13.58
CA ILE A 75 2.95 2.66 14.58
C ILE A 75 1.52 2.17 14.33
N ASN A 76 0.63 3.04 13.88
CA ASN A 76 -0.76 2.67 13.61
C ASN A 76 -0.91 1.72 12.41
N ASP A 77 0.18 1.44 11.70
CA ASP A 77 0.17 0.48 10.60
C ASP A 77 0.56 -0.93 11.04
N LEU A 78 1.11 -1.09 12.25
CA LEU A 78 1.63 -2.37 12.71
C LEU A 78 0.59 -3.49 12.69
N GLY A 79 -0.63 -3.21 13.14
CA GLY A 79 -1.70 -4.21 13.14
C GLY A 79 -2.05 -4.70 11.75
N CYS A 80 -2.09 -3.80 10.78
CA CYS A 80 -2.34 -4.16 9.38
C CYS A 80 -1.19 -4.99 8.81
N MET A 81 0.04 -4.59 9.13
CA MET A 81 1.23 -5.28 8.63
C MET A 81 1.33 -6.72 9.17
N GLU A 82 0.73 -6.95 10.32
CA GLU A 82 0.75 -8.26 10.95
C GLU A 82 -0.16 -9.28 10.26
N ILE A 83 -1.25 -8.82 9.68
CA ILE A 83 -2.28 -9.71 9.12
C ILE A 83 -2.17 -9.91 7.61
N VAL A 84 -1.36 -9.12 6.93
CA VAL A 84 -1.22 -9.23 5.47
C VAL A 84 -0.10 -10.19 5.06
N GLY A 85 -0.16 -10.61 3.80
CA GLY A 85 0.85 -11.53 3.26
C GLY A 85 2.21 -10.90 3.06
N CYS A 86 2.24 -9.61 2.72
CA CYS A 86 3.50 -8.90 2.55
C CYS A 86 3.42 -7.51 3.18
N ALA A 87 4.22 -7.28 4.21
CA ALA A 87 4.33 -6.00 4.88
C ALA A 87 5.55 -5.25 4.33
N VAL A 88 5.31 -4.05 3.85
CA VAL A 88 6.32 -3.19 3.24
C VAL A 88 6.44 -1.91 4.05
N ALA A 89 7.67 -1.46 4.31
CA ALA A 89 7.91 -0.20 5.00
C ALA A 89 8.58 0.79 4.07
N VAL A 90 8.18 2.06 4.16
CA VAL A 90 8.90 3.14 3.47
C VAL A 90 10.25 3.35 4.15
N ALA A 91 11.19 3.99 3.44
CA ALA A 91 12.56 4.12 3.92
C ALA A 91 12.67 4.88 5.25
N ASP A 92 11.80 5.87 5.45
CA ASP A 92 11.80 6.71 6.65
C ASP A 92 10.73 6.31 7.68
N ALA A 93 10.28 5.05 7.63
CA ALA A 93 9.27 4.56 8.55
C ALA A 93 9.77 4.53 9.99
N HIS A 94 8.82 4.49 10.91
CA HIS A 94 9.14 4.31 12.34
C HIS A 94 9.96 3.03 12.55
N PRO A 95 10.94 3.04 13.47
CA PRO A 95 11.80 1.86 13.69
C PRO A 95 11.05 0.55 13.91
N LEU A 96 9.93 0.58 14.62
CA LEU A 96 9.12 -0.62 14.84
C LEU A 96 8.50 -1.13 13.53
N VAL A 97 8.15 -0.23 12.63
CA VAL A 97 7.61 -0.58 11.32
C VAL A 97 8.70 -1.19 10.46
N LEU A 98 9.89 -0.62 10.48
CA LEU A 98 11.03 -1.16 9.74
C LEU A 98 11.35 -2.59 10.20
N LYS A 99 11.27 -2.83 11.50
CA LYS A 99 11.54 -4.14 12.07
C LYS A 99 10.47 -5.17 11.69
N GLN A 100 9.22 -4.75 11.60
CA GLN A 100 8.09 -5.62 11.27
C GLN A 100 8.04 -5.96 9.78
N ALA A 101 8.56 -5.08 8.92
CA ALA A 101 8.43 -5.21 7.48
C ALA A 101 9.24 -6.36 6.91
N GLN A 102 8.69 -7.01 5.92
CA GLN A 102 9.39 -8.03 5.14
C GLN A 102 10.22 -7.38 4.03
N VAL A 103 9.76 -6.24 3.53
CA VAL A 103 10.44 -5.46 2.50
C VAL A 103 10.55 -4.02 2.97
N VAL A 104 11.74 -3.43 2.86
CA VAL A 104 11.94 -2.01 3.15
C VAL A 104 12.30 -1.32 1.84
N LEU A 105 11.54 -0.29 1.52
CA LEU A 105 11.75 0.46 0.29
C LEU A 105 12.99 1.35 0.38
N GLN A 106 13.51 1.73 -0.77
CA GLN A 106 14.64 2.66 -0.84
C GLN A 106 14.20 4.11 -0.74
N HIS A 107 12.93 4.40 -1.01
CA HIS A 107 12.39 5.74 -1.01
C HIS A 107 11.52 6.00 0.21
N PRO A 108 11.58 7.22 0.79
CA PRO A 108 10.72 7.60 1.89
C PRO A 108 9.29 7.83 1.43
N GLY A 109 8.37 7.84 2.40
CA GLY A 109 6.98 8.13 2.13
C GLY A 109 6.81 9.51 1.49
N GLY A 110 6.01 9.59 0.43
CA GLY A 110 5.77 10.83 -0.28
C GLY A 110 6.88 11.27 -1.22
N GLN A 111 7.95 10.48 -1.34
CA GLN A 111 9.08 10.81 -2.20
C GLN A 111 9.46 9.62 -3.08
N GLY A 112 8.47 9.09 -3.79
CA GLY A 112 8.69 8.00 -4.72
C GLY A 112 8.45 6.61 -4.16
N ALA A 113 8.03 6.49 -2.91
CA ALA A 113 7.78 5.18 -2.30
C ALA A 113 6.70 4.39 -3.03
N LEU A 114 5.58 5.03 -3.34
CA LEU A 114 4.48 4.36 -4.06
C LEU A 114 4.89 3.98 -5.47
N ARG A 115 5.68 4.82 -6.12
CA ARG A 115 6.20 4.51 -7.44
C ARG A 115 7.09 3.27 -7.38
N GLU A 116 7.95 3.18 -6.36
CA GLU A 116 8.81 2.02 -6.17
C GLU A 116 7.98 0.74 -6.01
N VAL A 117 6.93 0.78 -5.18
CA VAL A 117 6.03 -0.35 -5.01
C VAL A 117 5.36 -0.73 -6.33
N CYS A 118 4.87 0.26 -7.07
CA CYS A 118 4.19 0.01 -8.34
C CYS A 118 5.14 -0.63 -9.35
N GLU A 119 6.38 -0.17 -9.42
CA GLU A 119 7.38 -0.75 -10.32
C GLU A 119 7.71 -2.19 -9.94
N MET A 120 7.83 -2.47 -8.65
CA MET A 120 8.07 -3.83 -8.17
C MET A 120 6.91 -4.76 -8.51
N LEU A 121 5.68 -4.30 -8.33
CA LEU A 121 4.50 -5.07 -8.65
C LEU A 121 4.38 -5.33 -10.14
N GLN A 122 4.64 -4.33 -10.96
CA GLN A 122 4.59 -4.49 -12.41
C GLN A 122 5.65 -5.47 -12.90
N ALA A 123 6.85 -5.38 -12.37
CA ALA A 123 7.92 -6.31 -12.71
C ALA A 123 7.53 -7.74 -12.35
N ASN A 124 6.88 -7.92 -11.20
CA ASN A 124 6.43 -9.22 -10.75
C ASN A 124 5.29 -9.78 -11.61
N ILE A 125 4.39 -8.92 -12.05
CA ILE A 125 3.26 -9.33 -12.90
C ILE A 125 3.72 -9.64 -14.32
N MET A 126 4.63 -8.85 -14.87
CA MET A 126 5.06 -8.93 -16.26
C MET A 126 6.32 -9.75 -16.45
N GLY A 127 7.10 -9.92 -15.40
CA GLY A 127 8.37 -10.61 -15.45
C GLY A 127 8.27 -12.05 -14.99
N SER A 128 9.29 -12.51 -14.28
CA SER A 128 9.35 -13.87 -13.78
C SER A 128 8.61 -14.00 -12.45
N PRO A 129 7.60 -14.83 -12.38
CA PRO A 129 6.88 -15.06 -11.12
C PRO A 129 7.74 -15.69 -10.03
N LYS A 130 8.86 -16.28 -10.41
CA LYS A 130 9.76 -16.89 -9.44
C LYS A 130 10.56 -15.89 -8.64
N GLN A 131 10.69 -14.69 -9.11
CA GLN A 131 11.54 -13.67 -8.53
C GLN A 131 10.76 -12.66 -7.73
N SER A 132 9.62 -13.02 -7.26
CA SER A 132 8.82 -12.12 -6.48
C SER A 132 9.53 -11.77 -5.17
N ILE A 133 9.76 -10.50 -4.95
CA ILE A 133 10.19 -9.98 -3.66
C ILE A 133 9.01 -10.06 -2.70
N LEU A 134 7.81 -9.97 -3.25
CA LEU A 134 6.55 -10.05 -2.53
C LEU A 134 6.10 -11.50 -2.58
N PRO A 135 5.72 -12.09 -1.43
CA PRO A 135 5.33 -13.51 -1.41
C PRO A 135 4.15 -13.81 -2.31
N ASP A 136 3.28 -12.86 -2.51
CA ASP A 136 2.11 -13.01 -3.36
C ASP A 136 1.98 -11.79 -4.26
N GLU A 137 1.40 -11.98 -5.44
CA GLU A 137 1.10 -10.88 -6.35
C GLU A 137 -0.21 -10.22 -5.99
N GLY A 138 -0.56 -10.25 -4.76
CA GLY A 138 -1.85 -9.80 -4.34
C GLY A 138 -2.10 -8.32 -4.50
N SER A 139 -3.26 -7.91 -4.01
CA SER A 139 -3.71 -6.53 -4.03
C SER A 139 -2.96 -5.69 -3.00
N VAL A 140 -2.95 -4.43 -3.23
CA VAL A 140 -2.43 -3.45 -2.28
C VAL A 140 -3.59 -2.81 -1.55
#